data_4c46b491b0430cddee3532e443de9225
#
_entry.id   4c46b491b0430cddee3532e443de9225
#
_cell.length_a   1.000
_cell.length_b   1.000
_cell.length_c   1.000
_cell.angle_alpha   90.00
_cell.angle_beta   90.00
_cell.angle_gamma   90.00
#
_symmetry.space_group_name_H-M   'P 1'
#
loop_
_entity.id
_entity.type
_entity.pdbx_description
1 polymer ?
#
loop_
_entity_poly.entity_id
_entity_poly.type
_entity_poly.pdbx_seq_one_letter_code
_entity_poly.pdbx_strand_id
1 'polypeptide(L)'
;MNEIKEFFEKAALNWHNKDDISLIKRILKESGIKKDDKVLDVGCGKGIITPFIYEITNVPVKAIDISENMISGAKVNYPNSNSLIFECHDFYEYNDDIKYDYLIFYNAYPHFLDIFALSNKAKEILNENGKLVIAHGMSREALLKHHTGLNSEISRVIGTPIEESKAFFDHFDLEKWADNETYYLMILKKR
;
A
#
# COMPACT_ATOMS: atom_id res chain seq x y z
N MET A 1 -5.86 19.76 -10.90
CA MET A 1 -4.66 18.86 -10.84
C MET A 1 -4.72 18.17 -9.48
N ASN A 2 -4.36 16.92 -9.37
CA ASN A 2 -4.46 16.18 -8.09
C ASN A 2 -3.31 16.62 -7.18
N GLU A 3 -3.60 17.29 -6.05
CA GLU A 3 -2.59 17.83 -5.13
C GLU A 3 -1.69 16.75 -4.54
N ILE A 4 -2.25 15.54 -4.32
CA ILE A 4 -1.48 14.37 -3.87
C ILE A 4 -0.44 13.99 -4.93
N LYS A 5 -0.82 13.94 -6.21
CA LYS A 5 0.13 13.68 -7.31
C LYS A 5 1.26 14.70 -7.32
N GLU A 6 0.94 15.98 -7.29
CA GLU A 6 1.96 17.05 -7.29
C GLU A 6 2.90 16.97 -6.08
N PHE A 7 2.36 16.65 -4.91
CA PHE A 7 3.16 16.48 -3.71
C PHE A 7 4.19 15.36 -3.89
N PHE A 8 3.76 14.17 -4.36
CA PHE A 8 4.65 13.03 -4.54
C PHE A 8 5.60 13.17 -5.73
N GLU A 9 5.21 13.89 -6.79
CA GLU A 9 6.14 14.26 -7.87
C GLU A 9 7.34 15.06 -7.34
N LYS A 10 7.09 16.03 -6.46
CA LYS A 10 8.14 16.83 -5.84
C LYS A 10 8.94 16.03 -4.80
N ALA A 11 8.24 15.28 -3.95
CA ALA A 11 8.86 14.46 -2.91
C ALA A 11 9.81 13.42 -3.49
N ALA A 12 9.47 12.84 -4.65
CA ALA A 12 10.29 11.81 -5.31
C ALA A 12 11.72 12.26 -5.59
N LEU A 13 11.97 13.55 -5.83
CA LEU A 13 13.30 14.07 -6.12
C LEU A 13 14.31 13.84 -4.99
N ASN A 14 13.80 13.85 -3.73
CA ASN A 14 14.62 13.67 -2.53
C ASN A 14 14.21 12.45 -1.70
N TRP A 15 13.40 11.56 -2.29
CA TRP A 15 12.89 10.39 -1.59
C TRP A 15 13.95 9.32 -1.41
N HIS A 16 14.22 8.98 -0.17
CA HIS A 16 15.16 7.93 0.21
C HIS A 16 14.44 6.93 1.08
N ASN A 17 14.40 5.68 0.66
CA ASN A 17 13.87 4.59 1.46
C ASN A 17 14.81 4.33 2.65
N LYS A 18 14.28 4.44 3.86
CA LYS A 18 15.01 4.21 5.13
C LYS A 18 14.34 3.14 5.99
N ASP A 19 13.45 2.34 5.39
CA ASP A 19 12.67 1.35 6.11
C ASP A 19 13.54 0.18 6.58
N ASP A 20 13.21 -0.37 7.74
CA ASP A 20 13.81 -1.58 8.27
C ASP A 20 13.33 -2.80 7.49
N ILE A 21 14.25 -3.44 6.75
CA ILE A 21 13.96 -4.63 5.95
C ILE A 21 13.44 -5.78 6.82
N SER A 22 13.92 -5.93 8.05
CA SER A 22 13.46 -6.98 8.94
C SER A 22 11.99 -6.78 9.33
N LEU A 23 11.59 -5.54 9.53
CA LEU A 23 10.22 -5.16 9.81
C LEU A 23 9.31 -5.37 8.58
N ILE A 24 9.78 -4.99 7.38
CA ILE A 24 9.06 -5.26 6.13
C ILE A 24 8.78 -6.77 6.00
N LYS A 25 9.80 -7.60 6.12
CA LYS A 25 9.66 -9.07 6.03
C LYS A 25 8.72 -9.63 7.10
N ARG A 26 8.75 -9.07 8.32
CA ARG A 26 7.82 -9.43 9.38
C ARG A 26 6.38 -9.08 9.01
N ILE A 27 6.11 -7.86 8.55
CA ILE A 27 4.77 -7.40 8.15
C ILE A 27 4.23 -8.27 7.00
N LEU A 28 5.04 -8.55 5.97
CA LEU A 28 4.66 -9.41 4.86
C LEU A 28 4.35 -10.85 5.33
N LYS A 29 5.14 -11.41 6.25
CA LYS A 29 4.85 -12.70 6.86
C LYS A 29 3.54 -12.68 7.64
N GLU A 30 3.29 -11.63 8.41
CA GLU A 30 2.07 -11.47 9.20
C GLU A 30 0.83 -11.27 8.35
N SER A 31 0.95 -10.72 7.13
CA SER A 31 -0.16 -10.58 6.18
C SER A 31 -0.65 -11.94 5.63
N GLY A 32 0.18 -12.96 5.74
CA GLY A 32 -0.17 -14.32 5.32
C GLY A 32 -0.02 -14.56 3.81
N ILE A 33 0.70 -13.67 3.10
CA ILE A 33 1.05 -13.85 1.69
C ILE A 33 1.90 -15.11 1.54
N LYS A 34 1.63 -15.88 0.50
CA LYS A 34 2.31 -17.15 0.23
C LYS A 34 2.65 -17.28 -1.26
N LYS A 35 3.32 -18.37 -1.58
CA LYS A 35 3.67 -18.72 -2.95
C LYS A 35 2.43 -18.77 -3.85
N ASP A 36 2.58 -18.29 -5.07
CA ASP A 36 1.59 -18.20 -6.13
C ASP A 36 0.45 -17.19 -5.91
N ASP A 37 0.41 -16.45 -4.76
CA ASP A 37 -0.54 -15.36 -4.56
C ASP A 37 -0.26 -14.19 -5.52
N LYS A 38 -1.31 -13.68 -6.15
CA LYS A 38 -1.25 -12.46 -6.98
C LYS A 38 -1.41 -11.25 -6.09
N VAL A 39 -0.41 -10.39 -6.09
CA VAL A 39 -0.36 -9.21 -5.21
C VAL A 39 -0.23 -7.94 -6.04
N LEU A 40 -1.01 -6.91 -5.69
CA LEU A 40 -0.83 -5.55 -6.17
C LEU A 40 -0.25 -4.70 -5.02
N ASP A 41 0.91 -4.09 -5.26
CA ASP A 41 1.55 -3.13 -4.38
C ASP A 41 1.05 -1.72 -4.74
N VAL A 42 0.26 -1.10 -3.86
CA VAL A 42 -0.45 0.17 -4.11
C VAL A 42 0.21 1.32 -3.35
N GLY A 43 0.56 2.38 -4.09
CA GLY A 43 1.38 3.47 -3.55
C GLY A 43 2.80 3.00 -3.32
N CYS A 44 3.35 2.27 -4.29
CA CYS A 44 4.63 1.55 -4.15
C CYS A 44 5.85 2.47 -4.02
N GLY A 45 5.71 3.76 -4.31
CA GLY A 45 6.82 4.70 -4.34
C GLY A 45 7.94 4.22 -5.25
N LYS A 46 9.17 4.17 -4.73
CA LYS A 46 10.34 3.64 -5.45
C LYS A 46 10.53 2.13 -5.31
N GLY A 47 9.47 1.38 -4.95
CA GLY A 47 9.42 -0.08 -4.95
C GLY A 47 10.07 -0.76 -3.75
N ILE A 48 9.98 -0.17 -2.53
CA ILE A 48 10.69 -0.70 -1.35
C ILE A 48 10.28 -2.11 -0.94
N ILE A 49 8.97 -2.45 -1.02
CA ILE A 49 8.46 -3.75 -0.59
C ILE A 49 8.28 -4.73 -1.76
N THR A 50 8.14 -4.22 -2.97
CA THR A 50 7.81 -5.00 -4.19
C THR A 50 8.70 -6.23 -4.40
N PRO A 51 10.05 -6.16 -4.26
CA PRO A 51 10.92 -7.32 -4.43
C PRO A 51 10.71 -8.38 -3.35
N PHE A 52 10.39 -7.98 -2.10
CA PHE A 52 10.14 -8.94 -1.02
C PHE A 52 8.80 -9.67 -1.19
N ILE A 53 7.82 -9.01 -1.81
CA ILE A 53 6.57 -9.67 -2.23
C ILE A 53 6.90 -10.75 -3.27
N TYR A 54 7.70 -10.42 -4.28
CA TYR A 54 8.14 -11.39 -5.29
C TYR A 54 8.94 -12.57 -4.68
N GLU A 55 9.84 -12.29 -3.73
CA GLU A 55 10.58 -13.35 -3.01
C GLU A 55 9.64 -14.37 -2.36
N ILE A 56 8.48 -13.94 -1.88
CA ILE A 56 7.49 -14.82 -1.23
C ILE A 56 6.61 -15.51 -2.27
N THR A 57 6.05 -14.75 -3.21
CA THR A 57 5.01 -15.25 -4.13
C THR A 57 5.58 -16.04 -5.29
N ASN A 58 6.79 -15.71 -5.74
CA ASN A 58 7.44 -16.27 -6.93
C ASN A 58 6.61 -16.12 -8.23
N VAL A 59 5.69 -15.14 -8.26
CA VAL A 59 4.95 -14.70 -9.45
C VAL A 59 5.17 -13.22 -9.68
N PRO A 60 5.07 -12.71 -10.93
CA PRO A 60 5.26 -11.29 -11.20
C PRO A 60 4.37 -10.42 -10.33
N VAL A 61 4.95 -9.39 -9.72
CA VAL A 61 4.27 -8.42 -8.85
C VAL A 61 4.05 -7.13 -9.63
N LYS A 62 2.79 -6.73 -9.72
CA LYS A 62 2.44 -5.40 -10.23
C LYS A 62 2.44 -4.40 -9.08
N ALA A 63 3.01 -3.22 -9.33
CA ALA A 63 3.17 -2.16 -8.35
C ALA A 63 2.79 -0.82 -9.00
N ILE A 64 1.90 -0.08 -8.37
CA ILE A 64 1.38 1.18 -8.89
C ILE A 64 1.63 2.34 -7.94
N ASP A 65 1.88 3.51 -8.52
CA ASP A 65 1.96 4.78 -7.81
C ASP A 65 1.37 5.89 -8.68
N ILE A 66 0.81 6.92 -8.05
CA ILE A 66 0.24 8.06 -8.78
C ILE A 66 1.31 8.99 -9.37
N SER A 67 2.55 8.93 -8.85
CA SER A 67 3.68 9.77 -9.27
C SER A 67 4.53 9.07 -10.32
N GLU A 68 4.69 9.72 -11.46
CA GLU A 68 5.59 9.29 -12.54
C GLU A 68 7.06 9.29 -12.10
N ASN A 69 7.44 10.26 -11.24
CA ASN A 69 8.80 10.34 -10.71
C ASN A 69 9.10 9.21 -9.72
N MET A 70 8.12 8.78 -8.92
CA MET A 70 8.27 7.59 -8.06
C MET A 70 8.46 6.34 -8.92
N ILE A 71 7.62 6.11 -9.91
CA ILE A 71 7.71 4.96 -10.83
C ILE A 71 9.03 4.97 -11.62
N SER A 72 9.46 6.13 -12.09
CA SER A 72 10.78 6.25 -12.75
C SER A 72 11.91 5.84 -11.81
N GLY A 73 11.85 6.27 -10.54
CA GLY A 73 12.80 5.86 -9.51
C GLY A 73 12.77 4.35 -9.22
N ALA A 74 11.58 3.76 -9.18
CA ALA A 74 11.43 2.31 -9.01
C ALA A 74 12.07 1.52 -10.17
N LYS A 75 11.84 1.96 -11.41
CA LYS A 75 12.46 1.35 -12.61
C LYS A 75 13.98 1.50 -12.63
N VAL A 76 14.53 2.59 -12.08
CA VAL A 76 15.99 2.77 -11.91
C VAL A 76 16.54 1.83 -10.85
N ASN A 77 15.81 1.62 -9.74
CA ASN A 77 16.23 0.71 -8.67
C ASN A 77 16.21 -0.76 -9.11
N TYR A 78 15.27 -1.13 -10.00
CA TYR A 78 15.07 -2.51 -10.45
C TYR A 78 15.08 -2.61 -11.98
N PRO A 79 16.20 -2.30 -12.64
CA PRO A 79 16.29 -2.27 -14.09
C PRO A 79 16.11 -3.67 -14.68
N ASN A 80 15.39 -3.74 -15.79
CA ASN A 80 15.19 -4.98 -16.57
C ASN A 80 14.50 -6.14 -15.81
N SER A 81 13.75 -5.83 -14.76
CA SER A 81 12.97 -6.85 -14.07
C SER A 81 11.68 -7.15 -14.83
N ASN A 82 11.53 -8.39 -15.31
CA ASN A 82 10.26 -8.87 -15.85
C ASN A 82 9.29 -9.33 -14.75
N SER A 83 9.77 -9.42 -13.52
CA SER A 83 9.01 -9.90 -12.36
C SER A 83 8.48 -8.77 -11.48
N LEU A 84 9.01 -7.55 -11.62
CA LEU A 84 8.55 -6.36 -10.89
C LEU A 84 8.04 -5.37 -11.94
N ILE A 85 6.72 -5.20 -12.01
CA ILE A 85 6.06 -4.40 -13.05
C ILE A 85 5.58 -3.10 -12.42
N PHE A 86 6.28 -1.99 -12.70
CA PHE A 86 5.99 -0.67 -12.14
C PHE A 86 5.22 0.18 -13.15
N GLU A 87 4.02 0.66 -12.76
CA GLU A 87 3.11 1.43 -13.61
C GLU A 87 2.59 2.67 -12.87
N CYS A 88 2.47 3.79 -13.61
CA CYS A 88 1.91 5.02 -13.06
C CYS A 88 0.39 5.01 -13.21
N HIS A 89 -0.32 4.88 -12.09
CA HIS A 89 -1.79 4.88 -12.06
C HIS A 89 -2.32 5.53 -10.79
N ASP A 90 -3.46 6.21 -10.90
CA ASP A 90 -4.33 6.51 -9.77
C ASP A 90 -5.09 5.23 -9.40
N PHE A 91 -5.00 4.79 -8.14
CA PHE A 91 -5.66 3.58 -7.68
C PHE A 91 -7.19 3.63 -7.84
N TYR A 92 -7.81 4.79 -7.67
CA TYR A 92 -9.26 4.93 -7.82
C TYR A 92 -9.75 4.67 -9.25
N GLU A 93 -8.90 4.95 -10.24
CA GLU A 93 -9.18 4.75 -11.67
C GLU A 93 -8.57 3.46 -12.22
N TYR A 94 -7.77 2.75 -11.39
CA TYR A 94 -7.04 1.57 -11.81
C TYR A 94 -7.97 0.42 -12.19
N ASN A 95 -7.72 -0.19 -13.35
CA ASN A 95 -8.40 -1.38 -13.82
C ASN A 95 -7.36 -2.38 -14.33
N ASP A 96 -7.64 -3.66 -14.13
CA ASP A 96 -6.81 -4.76 -14.62
C ASP A 96 -7.71 -5.91 -15.10
N ASP A 97 -7.20 -6.69 -16.05
CA ASP A 97 -7.89 -7.87 -16.55
C ASP A 97 -7.82 -9.06 -15.56
N ILE A 98 -6.95 -8.96 -14.55
CA ILE A 98 -6.80 -9.96 -13.50
C ILE A 98 -7.37 -9.46 -12.17
N LYS A 99 -7.71 -10.40 -11.28
CA LYS A 99 -8.01 -10.13 -9.89
C LYS A 99 -6.83 -10.53 -9.02
N TYR A 100 -6.73 -9.89 -7.85
CA TYR A 100 -5.62 -10.07 -6.91
C TYR A 100 -6.08 -10.84 -5.67
N ASP A 101 -5.15 -11.60 -5.08
CA ASP A 101 -5.37 -12.26 -3.79
C ASP A 101 -5.07 -11.28 -2.64
N TYR A 102 -4.14 -10.33 -2.89
CA TYR A 102 -3.81 -9.28 -1.93
C TYR A 102 -3.64 -7.92 -2.62
N LEU A 103 -4.15 -6.87 -1.94
CA LEU A 103 -3.75 -5.48 -2.15
C LEU A 103 -2.94 -5.05 -0.94
N ILE A 104 -1.76 -4.46 -1.14
CA ILE A 104 -0.91 -3.97 -0.06
C ILE A 104 -0.73 -2.46 -0.20
N PHE A 105 -1.04 -1.75 0.88
CA PHE A 105 -0.79 -0.32 1.07
C PHE A 105 0.27 -0.18 2.17
N TYR A 106 1.54 -0.12 1.79
CA TYR A 106 2.64 0.04 2.73
C TYR A 106 3.13 1.49 2.77
N ASN A 107 3.03 2.14 3.93
CA ASN A 107 3.34 3.56 4.13
C ASN A 107 2.57 4.53 3.20
N ALA A 108 1.40 4.13 2.68
CA ALA A 108 0.65 4.88 1.69
C ALA A 108 -0.76 5.30 2.13
N TYR A 109 -1.39 4.55 3.03
CA TYR A 109 -2.82 4.65 3.35
C TYR A 109 -3.32 6.05 3.77
N PRO A 110 -2.61 6.89 4.55
CA PRO A 110 -3.09 8.22 4.92
C PRO A 110 -3.34 9.16 3.73
N HIS A 111 -2.77 8.85 2.57
CA HIS A 111 -2.90 9.65 1.35
C HIS A 111 -4.11 9.24 0.49
N PHE A 112 -4.83 8.21 0.88
CA PHE A 112 -6.10 7.81 0.29
C PHE A 112 -7.23 8.48 1.07
N LEU A 113 -7.68 9.66 0.60
CA LEU A 113 -8.61 10.51 1.35
C LEU A 113 -10.04 10.00 1.30
N ASP A 114 -10.47 9.42 0.17
CA ASP A 114 -11.81 8.82 0.01
C ASP A 114 -11.78 7.32 0.33
N ILE A 115 -12.05 7.00 1.59
CA ILE A 115 -12.00 5.60 2.08
C ILE A 115 -13.15 4.76 1.51
N PHE A 116 -14.30 5.37 1.23
CA PHE A 116 -15.42 4.65 0.60
C PHE A 116 -15.09 4.26 -0.83
N ALA A 117 -14.53 5.18 -1.61
CA ALA A 117 -14.04 4.87 -2.96
C ALA A 117 -12.93 3.83 -2.93
N LEU A 118 -11.98 3.92 -1.97
CA LEU A 118 -10.94 2.91 -1.76
C LEU A 118 -11.54 1.53 -1.47
N SER A 119 -12.49 1.45 -0.54
CA SER A 119 -13.16 0.20 -0.16
C SER A 119 -13.87 -0.45 -1.36
N ASN A 120 -14.62 0.33 -2.13
CA ASN A 120 -15.31 -0.14 -3.33
C ASN A 120 -14.34 -0.63 -4.40
N LYS A 121 -13.26 0.13 -4.69
CA LYS A 121 -12.25 -0.25 -5.66
C LYS A 121 -11.49 -1.50 -5.21
N ALA A 122 -11.12 -1.60 -3.95
CA ALA A 122 -10.48 -2.79 -3.40
C ALA A 122 -11.36 -4.04 -3.54
N LYS A 123 -12.66 -3.94 -3.22
CA LYS A 123 -13.62 -5.03 -3.45
C LYS A 123 -13.68 -5.44 -4.92
N GLU A 124 -13.71 -4.45 -5.82
CA GLU A 124 -13.82 -4.69 -7.25
C GLU A 124 -12.64 -5.52 -7.78
N ILE A 125 -11.41 -5.20 -7.41
CA ILE A 125 -10.20 -5.82 -7.99
C ILE A 125 -9.66 -7.01 -7.21
N LEU A 126 -10.16 -7.28 -5.99
CA LEU A 126 -9.81 -8.48 -5.22
C LEU A 126 -10.61 -9.71 -5.66
N ASN A 127 -9.96 -10.86 -5.63
CA ASN A 127 -10.59 -12.17 -5.68
C ASN A 127 -11.58 -12.35 -4.50
N GLU A 128 -12.48 -13.35 -4.61
CA GLU A 128 -13.27 -13.80 -3.46
C GLU A 128 -12.33 -14.30 -2.36
N ASN A 129 -12.58 -13.90 -1.10
CA ASN A 129 -11.69 -14.08 0.04
C ASN A 129 -10.32 -13.36 -0.06
N GLY A 130 -10.10 -12.53 -1.06
CA GLY A 130 -8.90 -11.69 -1.18
C GLY A 130 -8.76 -10.73 0.00
N LYS A 131 -7.55 -10.23 0.23
CA LYS A 131 -7.25 -9.41 1.41
C LYS A 131 -6.70 -8.04 1.04
N LEU A 132 -7.17 -7.03 1.77
CA LEU A 132 -6.60 -5.70 1.78
C LEU A 132 -5.69 -5.57 3.01
N VAL A 133 -4.41 -5.33 2.77
CA VAL A 133 -3.38 -5.13 3.81
C VAL A 133 -2.98 -3.67 3.84
N ILE A 134 -3.18 -3.03 4.97
CA ILE A 134 -2.76 -1.66 5.24
C ILE A 134 -1.70 -1.71 6.35
N ALA A 135 -0.49 -1.24 6.05
CA ALA A 135 0.62 -1.31 6.99
C ALA A 135 1.51 -0.07 6.93
N HIS A 136 2.13 0.24 8.08
CA HIS A 136 3.16 1.26 8.20
C HIS A 136 4.34 0.70 8.98
N GLY A 137 5.55 0.93 8.48
CA GLY A 137 6.81 0.58 9.13
C GLY A 137 7.17 1.52 10.29
N MET A 138 6.18 2.06 10.96
CA MET A 138 6.30 2.91 12.15
C MET A 138 5.03 2.81 13.00
N SER A 139 5.13 3.18 14.28
CA SER A 139 3.96 3.28 15.16
C SER A 139 2.97 4.34 14.68
N ARG A 140 1.69 4.18 15.03
CA ARG A 140 0.67 5.20 14.72
C ARG A 140 1.02 6.57 15.30
N GLU A 141 1.60 6.61 16.50
CA GLU A 141 2.05 7.88 17.12
C GLU A 141 3.15 8.56 16.28
N ALA A 142 4.15 7.81 15.81
CA ALA A 142 5.20 8.33 14.95
C ALA A 142 4.64 8.79 13.59
N LEU A 143 3.68 8.04 13.04
CA LEU A 143 2.99 8.39 11.81
C LEU A 143 2.20 9.70 11.94
N LEU A 144 1.46 9.90 13.05
CA LEU A 144 0.76 11.14 13.33
C LEU A 144 1.72 12.33 13.43
N LYS A 145 2.85 12.16 14.11
CA LYS A 145 3.90 13.20 14.19
C LYS A 145 4.51 13.49 12.82
N HIS A 146 4.75 12.46 12.01
CA HIS A 146 5.30 12.62 10.67
C HIS A 146 4.37 13.43 9.75
N HIS A 147 3.06 13.26 9.90
CA HIS A 147 2.06 13.98 9.10
C HIS A 147 1.62 15.30 9.73
N THR A 148 2.12 15.65 10.94
CA THR A 148 1.85 16.96 11.55
C THR A 148 2.37 18.08 10.66
N GLY A 149 1.47 18.96 10.21
CA GLY A 149 1.80 20.06 9.30
C GLY A 149 1.59 19.78 7.81
N LEU A 150 1.24 18.53 7.42
CA LEU A 150 0.73 18.29 6.08
C LEU A 150 -0.70 18.83 5.94
N ASN A 151 -1.02 19.35 4.75
CA ASN A 151 -2.37 19.78 4.42
C ASN A 151 -3.31 18.54 4.41
N SER A 152 -4.54 18.72 4.87
CA SER A 152 -5.59 17.69 4.85
C SER A 152 -5.96 17.21 3.43
N GLU A 153 -5.59 17.97 2.41
CA GLU A 153 -5.71 17.60 1.00
C GLU A 153 -4.62 16.64 0.53
N ILE A 154 -3.55 16.45 1.33
CA ILE A 154 -2.43 15.53 1.06
C ILE A 154 -2.52 14.29 1.93
N SER A 155 -2.92 14.44 3.19
CA SER A 155 -2.91 13.35 4.16
C SER A 155 -3.97 13.54 5.23
N ARG A 156 -4.66 12.46 5.58
CA ARG A 156 -5.59 12.43 6.69
C ARG A 156 -4.93 11.86 7.96
N VAL A 157 -5.49 12.20 9.09
CA VAL A 157 -5.17 11.56 10.37
C VAL A 157 -5.79 10.16 10.38
N ILE A 158 -5.01 9.14 10.75
CA ILE A 158 -5.53 7.77 10.89
C ILE A 158 -5.84 7.43 12.35
N GLY A 159 -6.95 6.74 12.54
CA GLY A 159 -7.35 6.15 13.83
C GLY A 159 -6.64 4.82 14.11
N THR A 160 -7.08 4.15 15.17
CA THR A 160 -6.69 2.75 15.43
C THR A 160 -7.20 1.82 14.31
N PRO A 161 -6.59 0.64 14.10
CA PRO A 161 -7.08 -0.31 13.08
C PRO A 161 -8.54 -0.67 13.24
N ILE A 162 -9.04 -0.74 14.49
CA ILE A 162 -10.45 -1.03 14.78
C ILE A 162 -11.35 0.13 14.35
N GLU A 163 -10.93 1.38 14.58
CA GLU A 163 -11.71 2.55 14.13
C GLU A 163 -11.72 2.66 12.61
N GLU A 164 -10.55 2.51 11.97
CA GLU A 164 -10.41 2.57 10.51
C GLU A 164 -11.19 1.46 9.81
N SER A 165 -11.19 0.23 10.36
CA SER A 165 -11.89 -0.89 9.74
C SER A 165 -13.40 -0.68 9.58
N LYS A 166 -14.01 0.21 10.37
CA LYS A 166 -15.46 0.49 10.28
C LYS A 166 -15.87 1.05 8.91
N ALA A 167 -14.98 1.78 8.25
CA ALA A 167 -15.24 2.32 6.91
C ALA A 167 -15.24 1.25 5.80
N PHE A 168 -14.82 0.02 6.12
CA PHE A 168 -14.75 -1.11 5.22
C PHE A 168 -15.83 -2.18 5.47
N PHE A 169 -16.67 -2.03 6.50
CA PHE A 169 -17.60 -3.08 6.96
C PHE A 169 -18.62 -3.53 5.93
N ASP A 170 -18.94 -2.72 4.94
CA ASP A 170 -19.87 -3.12 3.87
C ASP A 170 -19.30 -4.25 2.99
N HIS A 171 -17.97 -4.39 2.92
CA HIS A 171 -17.30 -5.30 2.00
C HIS A 171 -16.26 -6.22 2.63
N PHE A 172 -15.79 -5.87 3.84
CA PHE A 172 -14.65 -6.55 4.46
C PHE A 172 -14.89 -6.83 5.93
N ASP A 173 -14.28 -7.91 6.41
CA ASP A 173 -14.13 -8.22 7.83
C ASP A 173 -12.71 -7.94 8.29
N LEU A 174 -12.54 -7.32 9.46
CA LEU A 174 -11.23 -7.16 10.09
C LEU A 174 -10.74 -8.53 10.57
N GLU A 175 -9.73 -9.09 9.90
CA GLU A 175 -9.19 -10.42 10.21
C GLU A 175 -8.06 -10.35 11.24
N LYS A 176 -7.17 -9.38 11.11
CA LYS A 176 -6.00 -9.22 11.98
C LYS A 176 -5.58 -7.76 12.04
N TRP A 177 -5.01 -7.37 13.18
CA TRP A 177 -4.46 -6.03 13.33
C TRP A 177 -3.31 -5.99 14.35
N ALA A 178 -2.47 -4.95 14.24
CA ALA A 178 -1.50 -4.53 15.24
C ALA A 178 -1.39 -3.00 15.26
N ASP A 179 -1.35 -2.41 16.44
CA ASP A 179 -1.04 -1.00 16.68
C ASP A 179 -0.11 -0.96 17.89
N ASN A 180 1.18 -0.84 17.64
CA ASN A 180 2.21 -0.93 18.68
C ASN A 180 3.33 0.08 18.44
N GLU A 181 4.34 0.10 19.29
CA GLU A 181 5.45 1.06 19.23
C GLU A 181 6.32 0.94 17.96
N THR A 182 6.19 -0.16 17.20
CA THR A 182 7.08 -0.47 16.08
C THR A 182 6.40 -0.31 14.73
N TYR A 183 5.14 -0.74 14.61
CA TYR A 183 4.42 -0.73 13.33
C TYR A 183 2.90 -0.70 13.52
N TYR A 184 2.22 -0.29 12.46
CA TYR A 184 0.78 -0.36 12.31
C TYR A 184 0.42 -1.41 11.25
N LEU A 185 -0.59 -2.22 11.52
CA LEU A 185 -1.08 -3.23 10.58
C LEU A 185 -2.60 -3.39 10.69
N MET A 186 -3.28 -3.46 9.56
CA MET A 186 -4.69 -3.81 9.44
C MET A 186 -4.85 -4.75 8.24
N ILE A 187 -5.41 -5.93 8.46
CA ILE A 187 -5.71 -6.92 7.43
C ILE A 187 -7.22 -7.11 7.39
N LEU A 188 -7.78 -6.77 6.25
CA LEU A 188 -9.20 -6.82 5.96
C LEU A 188 -9.44 -7.92 4.92
N LYS A 189 -10.33 -8.88 5.24
CA LYS A 189 -10.70 -9.97 4.33
C LYS A 189 -12.01 -9.63 3.64
N LYS A 190 -12.03 -9.74 2.30
CA LYS A 190 -13.24 -9.58 1.49
C LYS A 190 -14.26 -10.65 1.86
N ARG A 191 -15.52 -10.23 2.03
CA ARG A 191 -16.68 -11.09 2.29
C ARG A 191 -17.14 -11.82 1.05
#